data_dda19bc7abbe383e44c6f2c17d57f31e
#
_entry.id   dda19bc7abbe383e44c6f2c17d57f31e
#
_cell.length_a   1.000
_cell.length_b   1.000
_cell.length_c   1.000
_cell.angle_alpha   90.00
_cell.angle_beta   90.00
_cell.angle_gamma   90.00
#
_symmetry.space_group_name_H-M   'P 1'
#
loop_
_entity.id
_entity.type
_entity.pdbx_description
1 polymer ?
#
loop_
_entity_poly.entity_id
_entity_poly.type
_entity_poly.pdbx_seq_one_letter_code
_entity_poly.pdbx_strand_id
1 'polypeptide(L)'
;QDDSVKALVLRVNSPGGGVLASEYITNALNEFKETGRPIVSSMGDIAASGGVWVTTSSDEIFAEKDTLTGSIGVYGIVPTLDGIYDWAGIKVDGTSSTKAGEWDERQAMPGYVKNAIQASIENTYEKFVSKVAENRNMDYNEVLPIAGGRIWAGYKALELGLVDKIGGLDEAVKSAAERAEVEDYEIKSYKKPMNPFDVFINELLENINIEINLDPRLKFINSKLEKHLKLIDPEKNNVLLYCFECEVK
;
A
#
# COMPACT_ATOMS: atom_id res chain seq x y z
N GLN A 1 17.16 -19.93 -2.62
CA GLN A 1 15.86 -20.62 -2.68
C GLN A 1 15.89 -21.77 -1.67
N ASP A 2 14.87 -21.83 -0.80
CA ASP A 2 14.73 -22.88 0.20
C ASP A 2 13.72 -23.91 -0.32
N ASP A 3 14.20 -25.07 -0.72
CA ASP A 3 13.38 -26.13 -1.32
C ASP A 3 12.46 -26.83 -0.29
N SER A 4 12.66 -26.57 1.00
CA SER A 4 11.76 -27.04 2.06
C SER A 4 10.43 -26.32 2.08
N VAL A 5 10.36 -25.08 1.55
CA VAL A 5 9.12 -24.31 1.45
C VAL A 5 8.23 -24.92 0.36
N LYS A 6 7.04 -25.36 0.70
CA LYS A 6 6.10 -26.03 -0.21
C LYS A 6 5.02 -25.08 -0.77
N ALA A 7 4.64 -24.07 0.01
CA ALA A 7 3.69 -23.03 -0.37
C ALA A 7 4.05 -21.70 0.26
N LEU A 8 3.51 -20.62 -0.26
CA LEU A 8 3.62 -19.29 0.32
C LEU A 8 2.25 -18.76 0.70
N VAL A 9 2.10 -18.29 1.93
CA VAL A 9 0.95 -17.51 2.36
C VAL A 9 1.37 -16.05 2.51
N LEU A 10 0.79 -15.19 1.68
CA LEU A 10 1.03 -13.76 1.71
C LEU A 10 -0.03 -13.07 2.58
N ARG A 11 0.33 -12.68 3.80
CA ARG A 11 -0.55 -11.85 4.63
C ARG A 11 -0.41 -10.39 4.23
N VAL A 12 -1.50 -9.77 3.76
CA VAL A 12 -1.54 -8.38 3.31
C VAL A 12 -2.42 -7.59 4.27
N ASN A 13 -1.79 -6.66 5.01
CA ASN A 13 -2.50 -5.67 5.83
C ASN A 13 -1.91 -4.29 5.50
N SER A 14 -2.39 -3.69 4.39
CA SER A 14 -1.79 -2.49 3.81
C SER A 14 -2.83 -1.67 3.04
N PRO A 15 -2.87 -0.34 3.22
CA PRO A 15 -3.72 0.55 2.42
C PRO A 15 -3.18 0.76 0.99
N GLY A 16 -2.00 0.22 0.69
CA GLY A 16 -1.29 0.41 -0.56
C GLY A 16 0.02 1.16 -0.40
N GLY A 17 0.48 1.79 -1.45
CA GLY A 17 1.75 2.51 -1.46
C GLY A 17 2.29 2.74 -2.85
N GLY A 18 3.61 2.90 -2.95
CA GLY A 18 4.28 3.19 -4.22
C GLY A 18 4.16 2.06 -5.24
N VAL A 19 3.82 2.41 -6.48
CA VAL A 19 3.64 1.47 -7.60
C VAL A 19 4.88 0.60 -7.80
N LEU A 20 6.08 1.20 -7.79
CA LEU A 20 7.34 0.47 -7.98
C LEU A 20 7.58 -0.57 -6.88
N ALA A 21 7.28 -0.23 -5.62
CA ALA A 21 7.42 -1.17 -4.51
C ALA A 21 6.45 -2.36 -4.66
N SER A 22 5.20 -2.09 -5.04
CA SER A 22 4.19 -3.13 -5.31
C SER A 22 4.64 -4.03 -6.48
N GLU A 23 5.19 -3.46 -7.54
CA GLU A 23 5.68 -4.22 -8.69
C GLU A 23 6.89 -5.09 -8.34
N TYR A 24 7.85 -4.60 -7.54
CA TYR A 24 8.98 -5.43 -7.08
C TYR A 24 8.52 -6.62 -6.24
N ILE A 25 7.53 -6.42 -5.36
CA ILE A 25 6.95 -7.52 -4.57
C ILE A 25 6.27 -8.52 -5.51
N THR A 26 5.46 -8.04 -6.45
CA THR A 26 4.76 -8.87 -7.43
C THR A 26 5.72 -9.70 -8.27
N ASN A 27 6.83 -9.10 -8.73
CA ASN A 27 7.84 -9.80 -9.51
C ASN A 27 8.51 -10.92 -8.69
N ALA A 28 8.86 -10.65 -7.42
CA ALA A 28 9.42 -11.68 -6.55
C ALA A 28 8.42 -12.82 -6.26
N LEU A 29 7.13 -12.52 -6.15
CA LEU A 29 6.07 -13.53 -6.01
C LEU A 29 5.93 -14.37 -7.29
N ASN A 30 5.99 -13.72 -8.46
CA ASN A 30 5.94 -14.43 -9.74
C ASN A 30 7.16 -15.37 -9.93
N GLU A 31 8.37 -14.93 -9.56
CA GLU A 31 9.55 -15.79 -9.53
C GLU A 31 9.37 -17.01 -8.62
N PHE A 32 8.71 -16.82 -7.46
CA PHE A 32 8.37 -17.94 -6.59
C PHE A 32 7.35 -18.87 -7.26
N LYS A 33 6.32 -18.33 -7.92
CA LYS A 33 5.28 -19.08 -8.61
C LYS A 33 5.84 -19.90 -9.79
N GLU A 34 6.88 -19.41 -10.48
CA GLU A 34 7.58 -20.13 -11.55
C GLU A 34 8.20 -21.45 -11.06
N THR A 35 8.43 -21.61 -9.75
CA THR A 35 8.89 -22.87 -9.17
C THR A 35 7.79 -23.93 -9.08
N GLY A 36 6.56 -23.63 -9.49
CA GLY A 36 5.39 -24.52 -9.41
C GLY A 36 4.75 -24.59 -8.01
N ARG A 37 5.17 -23.75 -7.09
CA ARG A 37 4.66 -23.72 -5.72
C ARG A 37 3.49 -22.72 -5.60
N PRO A 38 2.40 -23.09 -4.90
CA PRO A 38 1.24 -22.22 -4.80
C PRO A 38 1.48 -21.02 -3.89
N ILE A 39 0.80 -19.92 -4.23
CA ILE A 39 0.72 -18.69 -3.43
C ILE A 39 -0.74 -18.44 -3.06
N VAL A 40 -1.02 -18.31 -1.79
CA VAL A 40 -2.33 -17.92 -1.27
C VAL A 40 -2.23 -16.60 -0.54
N SER A 41 -3.05 -15.62 -0.89
CA SER A 41 -3.12 -14.35 -0.17
C SER A 41 -4.20 -14.36 0.90
N SER A 42 -3.86 -13.81 2.07
CA SER A 42 -4.81 -13.53 3.15
C SER A 42 -4.82 -12.04 3.42
N MET A 43 -5.92 -11.37 3.12
CA MET A 43 -6.12 -9.96 3.41
C MET A 43 -6.43 -9.77 4.90
N GLY A 44 -5.82 -8.75 5.53
CA GLY A 44 -6.12 -8.34 6.89
C GLY A 44 -7.30 -7.36 6.96
N ASP A 45 -7.24 -6.44 7.93
CA ASP A 45 -8.28 -5.41 8.09
C ASP A 45 -8.39 -4.55 6.83
N ILE A 46 -7.24 -4.29 6.18
CA ILE A 46 -7.18 -3.54 4.93
C ILE A 46 -6.18 -4.18 3.96
N ALA A 47 -6.58 -4.33 2.70
CA ALA A 47 -5.70 -4.69 1.60
C ALA A 47 -6.18 -3.94 0.35
N ALA A 48 -5.71 -2.72 0.16
CA ALA A 48 -6.24 -1.79 -0.83
C ALA A 48 -5.13 -1.24 -1.74
N SER A 49 -5.47 -0.78 -2.94
CA SER A 49 -4.54 -0.16 -3.89
C SER A 49 -3.31 -1.06 -4.14
N GLY A 50 -2.08 -0.62 -3.82
CA GLY A 50 -0.88 -1.46 -3.90
C GLY A 50 -0.99 -2.78 -3.12
N GLY A 51 -1.83 -2.85 -2.07
CA GLY A 51 -2.15 -4.09 -1.37
C GLY A 51 -2.91 -5.08 -2.24
N VAL A 52 -3.86 -4.62 -3.07
CA VAL A 52 -4.50 -5.45 -4.10
C VAL A 52 -3.50 -5.82 -5.21
N TRP A 53 -2.67 -4.86 -5.62
CA TRP A 53 -1.65 -5.11 -6.65
C TRP A 53 -0.79 -6.33 -6.33
N VAL A 54 -0.28 -6.44 -5.11
CA VAL A 54 0.58 -7.57 -4.73
C VAL A 54 -0.17 -8.90 -4.64
N THR A 55 -1.49 -8.90 -4.42
CA THR A 55 -2.28 -10.14 -4.41
C THR A 55 -2.54 -10.70 -5.81
N THR A 56 -2.28 -9.92 -6.89
CA THR A 56 -2.50 -10.39 -8.28
C THR A 56 -1.60 -11.55 -8.71
N SER A 57 -0.56 -11.89 -7.93
CA SER A 57 0.26 -13.08 -8.18
C SER A 57 -0.28 -14.35 -7.52
N SER A 58 -1.31 -14.25 -6.69
CA SER A 58 -1.83 -15.38 -5.91
C SER A 58 -2.73 -16.29 -6.72
N ASP A 59 -2.72 -17.56 -6.34
CA ASP A 59 -3.60 -18.59 -6.89
C ASP A 59 -4.99 -18.58 -6.21
N GLU A 60 -5.04 -18.03 -5.00
CA GLU A 60 -6.27 -17.84 -4.24
C GLU A 60 -6.14 -16.68 -3.27
N ILE A 61 -7.22 -15.91 -3.11
CA ILE A 61 -7.26 -14.71 -2.28
C ILE A 61 -8.38 -14.85 -1.26
N PHE A 62 -8.03 -14.77 0.03
CA PHE A 62 -8.95 -14.74 1.15
C PHE A 62 -9.08 -13.31 1.69
N ALA A 63 -10.29 -12.94 2.08
CA ALA A 63 -10.60 -11.74 2.83
C ALA A 63 -11.60 -12.04 3.93
N GLU A 64 -11.55 -11.35 5.05
CA GLU A 64 -12.61 -11.38 6.05
C GLU A 64 -13.80 -10.53 5.56
N LYS A 65 -14.99 -10.73 6.14
CA LYS A 65 -16.21 -10.03 5.67
C LYS A 65 -16.06 -8.52 5.68
N ASP A 66 -15.38 -8.01 6.69
CA ASP A 66 -15.22 -6.58 6.96
C ASP A 66 -13.88 -6.01 6.45
N THR A 67 -13.05 -6.85 5.83
CA THR A 67 -11.81 -6.38 5.18
C THR A 67 -12.11 -5.23 4.22
N LEU A 68 -11.39 -4.13 4.34
CA LEU A 68 -11.44 -3.06 3.35
C LEU A 68 -10.47 -3.36 2.21
N THR A 69 -11.00 -3.51 1.00
CA THR A 69 -10.20 -3.83 -0.19
C THR A 69 -10.62 -3.02 -1.42
N GLY A 70 -10.07 -3.34 -2.59
CA GLY A 70 -10.28 -2.56 -3.80
C GLY A 70 -9.32 -1.37 -3.89
N SER A 71 -9.85 -0.15 -3.99
CA SER A 71 -9.03 1.05 -4.28
C SER A 71 -8.12 0.85 -5.49
N ILE A 72 -8.63 0.12 -6.52
CA ILE A 72 -7.93 -0.10 -7.80
C ILE A 72 -7.91 1.23 -8.52
N GLY A 73 -6.84 1.99 -8.29
CA GLY A 73 -6.68 3.34 -8.79
C GLY A 73 -5.26 3.85 -8.57
N VAL A 74 -4.93 4.93 -9.26
CA VAL A 74 -3.62 5.58 -9.20
C VAL A 74 -3.84 7.08 -9.09
N TYR A 75 -3.09 7.72 -8.22
CA TYR A 75 -3.03 9.17 -8.13
C TYR A 75 -1.59 9.64 -7.95
N GLY A 76 -1.33 10.86 -8.35
CA GLY A 76 -0.05 11.53 -8.12
C GLY A 76 -0.28 12.92 -7.54
N ILE A 77 0.53 13.30 -6.55
CA ILE A 77 0.55 14.65 -5.99
C ILE A 77 1.91 15.24 -6.30
N VAL A 78 1.90 16.35 -7.02
CA VAL A 78 3.12 17.11 -7.35
C VAL A 78 2.94 18.53 -6.83
N PRO A 79 3.51 18.84 -5.66
CA PRO A 79 3.44 20.21 -5.12
C PRO A 79 4.27 21.16 -5.98
N THR A 80 3.81 22.41 -6.13
CA THR A 80 4.61 23.50 -6.67
C THR A 80 4.77 24.58 -5.61
N LEU A 81 5.94 25.18 -5.57
CA LEU A 81 6.33 26.20 -4.59
C LEU A 81 6.41 27.61 -5.21
N ASP A 82 6.03 27.74 -6.48
CA ASP A 82 6.10 29.00 -7.25
C ASP A 82 5.43 30.17 -6.53
N GLY A 83 4.26 29.96 -5.94
CA GLY A 83 3.57 30.99 -5.16
C GLY A 83 4.34 31.45 -3.92
N ILE A 84 5.07 30.58 -3.26
CA ILE A 84 5.93 30.91 -2.09
C ILE A 84 7.14 31.72 -2.56
N TYR A 85 7.78 31.31 -3.63
CA TYR A 85 8.94 32.00 -4.20
C TYR A 85 8.58 33.38 -4.72
N ASP A 86 7.43 33.53 -5.40
CA ASP A 86 6.94 34.83 -5.85
C ASP A 86 6.60 35.76 -4.67
N TRP A 87 5.95 35.26 -3.64
CA TRP A 87 5.67 36.02 -2.42
C TRP A 87 6.95 36.50 -1.72
N ALA A 88 7.99 35.65 -1.68
CA ALA A 88 9.29 36.00 -1.09
C ALA A 88 10.15 36.88 -2.02
N GLY A 89 9.71 37.19 -3.24
CA GLY A 89 10.49 37.95 -4.23
C GLY A 89 11.69 37.17 -4.79
N ILE A 90 11.71 35.86 -4.63
CA ILE A 90 12.77 34.99 -5.11
C ILE A 90 12.50 34.60 -6.56
N LYS A 91 13.46 34.82 -7.46
CA LYS A 91 13.41 34.34 -8.84
C LYS A 91 14.35 33.15 -9.01
N VAL A 92 13.82 32.13 -9.67
CA VAL A 92 14.56 30.91 -9.99
C VAL A 92 14.85 30.93 -11.47
N ASP A 93 16.12 30.71 -11.81
CA ASP A 93 16.60 30.60 -13.19
C ASP A 93 17.52 29.39 -13.29
N GLY A 94 17.64 28.80 -14.47
CA GLY A 94 18.45 27.62 -14.70
C GLY A 94 18.51 27.27 -16.19
N THR A 95 19.44 26.36 -16.49
CA THR A 95 19.59 25.80 -17.84
C THR A 95 19.52 24.29 -17.77
N SER A 96 18.90 23.69 -18.77
CA SER A 96 18.82 22.24 -18.89
C SER A 96 19.13 21.80 -20.32
N SER A 97 19.66 20.58 -20.45
CA SER A 97 19.91 19.95 -21.74
C SER A 97 18.64 19.42 -22.42
N THR A 98 17.52 19.36 -21.68
CA THR A 98 16.26 18.87 -22.19
C THR A 98 15.09 19.70 -21.69
N LYS A 99 13.99 19.81 -22.46
CA LYS A 99 12.76 20.46 -22.00
C LYS A 99 12.22 19.88 -20.70
N ALA A 100 12.32 18.59 -20.49
CA ALA A 100 11.83 17.96 -19.27
C ALA A 100 12.63 18.38 -18.01
N GLY A 101 13.90 18.69 -18.16
CA GLY A 101 14.75 19.15 -17.07
C GLY A 101 14.70 20.68 -16.83
N GLU A 102 13.96 21.46 -17.67
CA GLU A 102 13.81 22.89 -17.46
C GLU A 102 12.86 23.23 -16.30
N TRP A 103 12.01 22.28 -15.90
CA TRP A 103 11.05 22.49 -14.83
C TRP A 103 11.46 21.78 -13.54
N ASP A 104 11.26 22.46 -12.43
CA ASP A 104 11.27 21.90 -11.08
C ASP A 104 10.10 22.50 -10.25
N GLU A 105 9.91 22.01 -9.04
CA GLU A 105 8.79 22.39 -8.17
C GLU A 105 8.82 23.86 -7.73
N ARG A 106 9.91 24.58 -7.93
CA ARG A 106 10.05 26.02 -7.60
C ARG A 106 9.40 26.92 -8.63
N GLN A 107 8.94 26.37 -9.73
CA GLN A 107 8.31 27.08 -10.84
C GLN A 107 6.92 26.54 -11.10
N ALA A 108 6.06 27.37 -11.68
CA ALA A 108 4.74 26.95 -12.13
C ALA A 108 4.84 25.78 -13.14
N MET A 109 4.04 24.77 -12.97
CA MET A 109 4.11 23.54 -13.79
C MET A 109 3.66 23.80 -15.23
N PRO A 110 4.54 23.65 -16.23
CA PRO A 110 4.18 23.80 -17.63
C PRO A 110 3.22 22.71 -18.10
N GLY A 111 2.39 23.02 -19.10
CA GLY A 111 1.41 22.09 -19.64
C GLY A 111 2.01 20.76 -20.15
N TYR A 112 3.19 20.78 -20.74
CA TYR A 112 3.84 19.56 -21.23
C TYR A 112 4.27 18.62 -20.08
N VAL A 113 4.70 19.16 -18.93
CA VAL A 113 5.02 18.38 -17.72
C VAL A 113 3.75 17.76 -17.15
N LYS A 114 2.68 18.59 -17.01
CA LYS A 114 1.38 18.12 -16.57
C LYS A 114 0.86 16.97 -17.44
N ASN A 115 0.95 17.10 -18.76
CA ASN A 115 0.50 16.07 -19.70
C ASN A 115 1.34 14.78 -19.59
N ALA A 116 2.67 14.91 -19.39
CA ALA A 116 3.54 13.75 -19.20
C ALA A 116 3.22 12.98 -17.91
N ILE A 117 2.99 13.71 -16.81
CA ILE A 117 2.59 13.12 -15.53
C ILE A 117 1.23 12.44 -15.67
N GLN A 118 0.26 13.09 -16.29
CA GLN A 118 -1.08 12.54 -16.53
C GLN A 118 -1.01 11.25 -17.36
N ALA A 119 -0.26 11.24 -18.45
CA ALA A 119 -0.08 10.05 -19.26
C ALA A 119 0.59 8.90 -18.50
N SER A 120 1.52 9.21 -17.60
CA SER A 120 2.15 8.21 -16.72
C SER A 120 1.15 7.61 -15.73
N ILE A 121 0.27 8.42 -15.14
CA ILE A 121 -0.80 7.99 -14.23
C ILE A 121 -1.79 7.09 -14.97
N GLU A 122 -2.25 7.50 -16.15
CA GLU A 122 -3.18 6.74 -16.98
C GLU A 122 -2.60 5.39 -17.39
N ASN A 123 -1.37 5.34 -17.88
CA ASN A 123 -0.69 4.09 -18.22
C ASN A 123 -0.55 3.17 -17.01
N THR A 124 -0.24 3.71 -15.83
CA THR A 124 -0.14 2.92 -14.59
C THR A 124 -1.51 2.38 -14.19
N TYR A 125 -2.56 3.18 -14.32
CA TYR A 125 -3.93 2.74 -14.05
C TYR A 125 -4.38 1.62 -14.99
N GLU A 126 -4.14 1.76 -16.29
CA GLU A 126 -4.41 0.70 -17.27
C GLU A 126 -3.70 -0.60 -16.94
N LYS A 127 -2.41 -0.53 -16.57
CA LYS A 127 -1.66 -1.71 -16.12
C LYS A 127 -2.26 -2.35 -14.87
N PHE A 128 -2.72 -1.54 -13.91
CA PHE A 128 -3.31 -2.06 -12.68
C PHE A 128 -4.62 -2.80 -12.99
N VAL A 129 -5.51 -2.18 -13.77
CA VAL A 129 -6.78 -2.81 -14.18
C VAL A 129 -6.52 -4.11 -14.95
N SER A 130 -5.55 -4.11 -15.88
CA SER A 130 -5.17 -5.30 -16.65
C SER A 130 -4.66 -6.43 -15.76
N LYS A 131 -3.78 -6.14 -14.79
CA LYS A 131 -3.28 -7.14 -13.84
C LYS A 131 -4.42 -7.77 -13.02
N VAL A 132 -5.37 -6.96 -12.57
CA VAL A 132 -6.55 -7.47 -11.85
C VAL A 132 -7.41 -8.32 -12.78
N ALA A 133 -7.68 -7.87 -13.99
CA ALA A 133 -8.45 -8.60 -14.99
C ALA A 133 -7.83 -9.99 -15.29
N GLU A 134 -6.53 -10.02 -15.54
CA GLU A 134 -5.77 -11.25 -15.78
C GLU A 134 -5.83 -12.21 -14.58
N ASN A 135 -5.52 -11.71 -13.38
CA ASN A 135 -5.52 -12.56 -12.18
C ASN A 135 -6.92 -13.10 -11.85
N ARG A 136 -7.96 -12.27 -12.02
CA ARG A 136 -9.33 -12.62 -11.69
C ARG A 136 -10.06 -13.33 -12.84
N ASN A 137 -9.40 -13.52 -14.00
CA ASN A 137 -9.98 -14.07 -15.23
C ASN A 137 -11.27 -13.32 -15.63
N MET A 138 -11.23 -11.99 -15.54
CA MET A 138 -12.31 -11.07 -15.89
C MET A 138 -11.95 -10.31 -17.17
N ASP A 139 -12.98 -9.83 -17.89
CA ASP A 139 -12.74 -8.85 -18.95
C ASP A 139 -12.30 -7.49 -18.37
N TYR A 140 -11.41 -6.81 -19.08
CA TYR A 140 -10.95 -5.48 -18.67
C TYR A 140 -12.12 -4.51 -18.41
N ASN A 141 -13.17 -4.57 -19.25
CA ASN A 141 -14.34 -3.71 -19.11
C ASN A 141 -15.25 -4.11 -17.93
N GLU A 142 -15.14 -5.34 -17.41
CA GLU A 142 -15.84 -5.77 -16.19
C GLU A 142 -15.12 -5.22 -14.94
N VAL A 143 -13.81 -5.05 -14.98
CA VAL A 143 -13.05 -4.48 -13.87
C VAL A 143 -13.22 -2.96 -13.78
N LEU A 144 -13.33 -2.24 -14.89
CA LEU A 144 -13.45 -0.78 -14.90
C LEU A 144 -14.54 -0.21 -13.97
N PRO A 145 -15.79 -0.72 -13.96
CA PRO A 145 -16.86 -0.18 -13.10
C PRO A 145 -16.60 -0.42 -11.60
N ILE A 146 -15.79 -1.41 -11.24
CA ILE A 146 -15.47 -1.75 -9.85
C ILE A 146 -14.09 -1.20 -9.41
N ALA A 147 -13.32 -0.63 -10.34
CA ALA A 147 -12.06 0.08 -10.13
C ALA A 147 -12.29 1.59 -9.84
N GLY A 148 -11.41 2.46 -10.34
CA GLY A 148 -11.52 3.91 -10.18
C GLY A 148 -11.38 4.37 -8.75
N GLY A 149 -10.58 3.67 -7.95
CA GLY A 149 -10.32 4.00 -6.55
C GLY A 149 -11.46 3.62 -5.58
N ARG A 150 -12.48 2.88 -6.02
CA ARG A 150 -13.57 2.45 -5.14
C ARG A 150 -13.09 1.44 -4.11
N ILE A 151 -13.60 1.57 -2.89
CA ILE A 151 -13.31 0.67 -1.77
C ILE A 151 -14.51 -0.24 -1.55
N TRP A 152 -14.24 -1.51 -1.28
CA TRP A 152 -15.24 -2.54 -1.07
C TRP A 152 -14.99 -3.27 0.25
N ALA A 153 -16.04 -3.64 0.95
CA ALA A 153 -15.94 -4.60 2.04
C ALA A 153 -15.70 -6.01 1.47
N GLY A 154 -15.02 -6.88 2.22
CA GLY A 154 -14.63 -8.21 1.76
C GLY A 154 -15.78 -9.06 1.24
N TYR A 155 -16.95 -9.01 1.91
CA TYR A 155 -18.14 -9.72 1.41
C TYR A 155 -18.56 -9.21 0.01
N LYS A 156 -18.44 -7.90 -0.24
CA LYS A 156 -18.77 -7.33 -1.54
C LYS A 156 -17.70 -7.60 -2.58
N ALA A 157 -16.44 -7.63 -2.16
CA ALA A 157 -15.32 -8.01 -3.03
C ALA A 157 -15.46 -9.46 -3.52
N LEU A 158 -15.98 -10.38 -2.68
CA LEU A 158 -16.33 -11.74 -3.09
C LEU A 158 -17.42 -11.74 -4.18
N GLU A 159 -18.50 -11.00 -3.99
CA GLU A 159 -19.58 -10.89 -4.98
C GLU A 159 -19.11 -10.30 -6.31
N LEU A 160 -18.14 -9.39 -6.25
CA LEU A 160 -17.53 -8.73 -7.42
C LEU A 160 -16.40 -9.56 -8.07
N GLY A 161 -16.07 -10.72 -7.51
CA GLY A 161 -14.99 -11.58 -8.01
C GLY A 161 -13.57 -11.07 -7.72
N LEU A 162 -13.40 -10.06 -6.86
CA LEU A 162 -12.09 -9.53 -6.50
C LEU A 162 -11.34 -10.41 -5.48
N VAL A 163 -12.06 -11.24 -4.73
CA VAL A 163 -11.51 -12.26 -3.83
C VAL A 163 -12.21 -13.58 -4.07
N ASP A 164 -11.60 -14.69 -3.65
CA ASP A 164 -12.10 -16.04 -3.92
C ASP A 164 -12.94 -16.59 -2.78
N LYS A 165 -12.57 -16.28 -1.54
CA LYS A 165 -13.20 -16.85 -0.35
C LYS A 165 -13.23 -15.86 0.82
N ILE A 166 -14.26 -16.00 1.65
CA ILE A 166 -14.27 -15.36 2.96
C ILE A 166 -13.55 -16.27 3.95
N GLY A 167 -12.55 -15.71 4.64
CA GLY A 167 -11.74 -16.41 5.63
C GLY A 167 -10.54 -15.58 6.05
N GLY A 168 -9.92 -15.97 7.16
CA GLY A 168 -8.74 -15.33 7.72
C GLY A 168 -7.41 -15.99 7.31
N LEU A 169 -6.41 -15.84 8.16
CA LEU A 169 -5.08 -16.39 7.91
C LEU A 169 -5.07 -17.93 7.99
N ASP A 170 -5.83 -18.50 8.93
CA ASP A 170 -5.84 -19.94 9.15
C ASP A 170 -6.46 -20.70 7.97
N GLU A 171 -7.54 -20.15 7.37
CA GLU A 171 -8.15 -20.71 6.16
C GLU A 171 -7.20 -20.61 4.96
N ALA A 172 -6.49 -19.51 4.84
CA ALA A 172 -5.49 -19.32 3.78
C ALA A 172 -4.31 -20.30 3.91
N VAL A 173 -3.84 -20.56 5.15
CA VAL A 173 -2.79 -21.55 5.41
C VAL A 173 -3.26 -22.96 5.04
N LYS A 174 -4.47 -23.35 5.44
CA LYS A 174 -5.05 -24.65 5.07
C LYS A 174 -5.16 -24.81 3.56
N SER A 175 -5.67 -23.79 2.88
CA SER A 175 -5.77 -23.82 1.42
C SER A 175 -4.39 -23.91 0.75
N ALA A 176 -3.37 -23.21 1.28
CA ALA A 176 -2.02 -23.30 0.76
C ALA A 176 -1.42 -24.72 0.92
N ALA A 177 -1.68 -25.39 2.07
CA ALA A 177 -1.25 -26.76 2.31
C ALA A 177 -1.97 -27.76 1.39
N GLU A 178 -3.28 -27.62 1.21
CA GLU A 178 -4.08 -28.42 0.28
C GLU A 178 -3.58 -28.29 -1.16
N ARG A 179 -3.30 -27.07 -1.62
CA ARG A 179 -2.76 -26.79 -2.97
C ARG A 179 -1.35 -27.33 -3.17
N ALA A 180 -0.56 -27.40 -2.12
CA ALA A 180 0.78 -27.99 -2.13
C ALA A 180 0.78 -29.51 -1.91
N GLU A 181 -0.39 -30.13 -1.72
CA GLU A 181 -0.56 -31.56 -1.46
C GLU A 181 0.24 -32.03 -0.24
N VAL A 182 0.28 -31.22 0.84
CA VAL A 182 0.98 -31.56 2.09
C VAL A 182 -0.02 -31.66 3.25
N GLU A 183 0.06 -32.78 4.02
CA GLU A 183 -0.78 -33.02 5.20
C GLU A 183 -0.08 -32.54 6.48
N ASP A 184 1.23 -32.84 6.61
CA ASP A 184 2.05 -32.42 7.74
C ASP A 184 2.96 -31.27 7.32
N TYR A 185 2.84 -30.11 7.97
CA TYR A 185 3.62 -28.94 7.66
C TYR A 185 3.93 -28.10 8.89
N GLU A 186 5.03 -27.38 8.81
CA GLU A 186 5.42 -26.36 9.77
C GLU A 186 5.22 -24.97 9.16
N ILE A 187 4.66 -24.03 9.93
CA ILE A 187 4.50 -22.66 9.50
C ILE A 187 5.74 -21.87 9.89
N LYS A 188 6.47 -21.39 8.88
CA LYS A 188 7.65 -20.54 9.07
C LYS A 188 7.29 -19.09 8.73
N SER A 189 7.30 -18.23 9.73
CA SER A 189 7.04 -16.79 9.53
C SER A 189 8.32 -16.07 9.13
N TYR A 190 8.30 -15.41 7.98
CA TYR A 190 9.38 -14.54 7.51
C TYR A 190 9.04 -13.10 7.85
N LYS A 191 9.52 -12.63 9.01
CA LYS A 191 9.49 -11.21 9.37
C LYS A 191 10.84 -10.60 9.05
N LYS A 192 10.85 -9.40 8.47
CA LYS A 192 12.11 -8.64 8.35
C LYS A 192 12.62 -8.39 9.75
N PRO A 193 13.87 -8.79 10.08
CA PRO A 193 14.46 -8.44 11.37
C PRO A 193 14.49 -6.90 11.44
N MET A 194 13.97 -6.34 12.53
CA MET A 194 14.09 -4.91 12.78
C MET A 194 15.59 -4.58 12.87
N ASN A 195 15.97 -3.45 12.27
CA ASN A 195 17.32 -2.96 12.39
C ASN A 195 17.63 -2.81 13.91
N PRO A 196 18.79 -3.28 14.41
CA PRO A 196 19.16 -3.11 15.81
C PRO A 196 19.04 -1.66 16.32
N PHE A 197 19.23 -0.69 15.43
CA PHE A 197 19.03 0.72 15.74
C PHE A 197 17.55 1.06 15.98
N ASP A 198 16.62 0.53 15.17
CA ASP A 198 15.18 0.75 15.34
C ASP A 198 14.68 0.07 16.63
N VAL A 199 15.20 -1.12 16.95
CA VAL A 199 14.93 -1.79 18.24
C VAL A 199 15.41 -0.94 19.41
N PHE A 200 16.64 -0.43 19.33
CA PHE A 200 17.21 0.44 20.36
C PHE A 200 16.41 1.75 20.52
N ILE A 201 15.99 2.38 19.41
CA ILE A 201 15.17 3.59 19.47
C ILE A 201 13.80 3.30 20.07
N ASN A 202 13.16 2.19 19.72
CA ASN A 202 11.86 1.81 20.29
C ASN A 202 11.98 1.50 21.79
N GLU A 203 12.99 0.76 22.21
CA GLU A 203 13.28 0.52 23.65
C GLU A 203 13.60 1.82 24.37
N LEU A 204 14.31 2.75 23.74
CA LEU A 204 14.60 4.05 24.32
C LEU A 204 13.32 4.88 24.48
N LEU A 205 12.44 4.88 23.48
CA LEU A 205 11.17 5.61 23.50
C LEU A 205 10.17 5.01 24.50
N GLU A 206 10.12 3.69 24.66
CA GLU A 206 9.29 3.01 25.67
C GLU A 206 9.77 3.28 27.09
N ASN A 207 11.08 3.40 27.29
CA ASN A 207 11.69 3.65 28.60
C ASN A 207 11.78 5.15 28.97
N ILE A 208 11.56 6.05 28.03
CA ILE A 208 11.57 7.50 28.26
C ILE A 208 10.15 7.97 28.57
N ASN A 209 9.69 7.75 29.80
CA ASN A 209 8.62 8.56 30.40
C ASN A 209 9.16 9.98 30.66
N ILE A 210 9.35 10.77 29.61
CA ILE A 210 9.69 12.18 29.77
C ILE A 210 8.39 12.90 30.15
N GLU A 211 8.19 13.16 31.42
CA GLU A 211 7.37 14.29 31.85
C GLU A 211 8.08 15.59 31.40
N ILE A 212 7.93 15.91 30.13
CA ILE A 212 8.35 17.21 29.61
C ILE A 212 7.37 18.24 30.20
N ASN A 213 7.84 18.99 31.17
CA ASN A 213 7.09 20.10 31.75
C ASN A 213 7.06 21.25 30.75
N LEU A 214 6.29 21.07 29.68
CA LEU A 214 6.14 22.03 28.59
C LEU A 214 5.23 23.20 29.03
N ASP A 215 5.60 24.40 28.59
CA ASP A 215 4.74 25.59 28.62
C ASP A 215 3.29 25.19 28.21
N PRO A 216 2.25 25.67 28.91
CA PRO A 216 0.86 25.37 28.58
C PRO A 216 0.47 25.60 27.13
N ARG A 217 1.18 26.49 26.43
CA ARG A 217 1.00 26.74 24.98
C ARG A 217 1.56 25.63 24.12
N LEU A 218 2.59 24.93 24.58
CA LEU A 218 3.19 23.79 23.91
C LEU A 218 2.47 22.48 24.29
N LYS A 219 1.80 22.41 25.43
CA LYS A 219 0.96 21.25 25.81
C LYS A 219 -0.17 21.00 24.81
N PHE A 220 -0.73 22.06 24.23
CA PHE A 220 -1.78 21.95 23.20
C PHE A 220 -1.23 21.33 21.89
N ILE A 221 -0.01 21.72 21.50
CA ILE A 221 0.67 21.17 20.32
C ILE A 221 1.08 19.72 20.59
N ASN A 222 1.60 19.43 21.78
CA ASN A 222 2.04 18.09 22.17
C ASN A 222 0.84 17.12 22.27
N SER A 223 -0.30 17.55 22.82
CA SER A 223 -1.51 16.71 22.88
C SER A 223 -2.08 16.38 21.49
N LYS A 224 -1.95 17.31 20.52
CA LYS A 224 -2.27 17.02 19.12
C LYS A 224 -1.23 16.09 18.48
N LEU A 225 0.06 16.31 18.77
CA LEU A 225 1.15 15.48 18.25
C LEU A 225 1.11 14.07 18.84
N GLU A 226 0.87 13.91 20.16
CA GLU A 226 0.69 12.60 20.79
C GLU A 226 -0.53 11.85 20.27
N LYS A 227 -1.62 12.57 19.97
CA LYS A 227 -2.80 11.99 19.34
C LYS A 227 -2.49 11.49 17.93
N HIS A 228 -1.60 12.18 17.21
CA HIS A 228 -1.14 11.77 15.88
C HIS A 228 -0.05 10.71 15.95
N LEU A 229 0.85 10.75 16.93
CA LEU A 229 1.89 9.73 17.11
C LEU A 229 1.33 8.40 17.64
N LYS A 230 0.29 8.41 18.49
CA LYS A 230 -0.44 7.21 18.88
C LYS A 230 -1.23 6.57 17.73
N LEU A 231 -1.47 7.30 16.64
CA LEU A 231 -2.03 6.80 15.39
C LEU A 231 -0.98 6.08 14.52
N ILE A 232 0.31 6.22 14.84
CA ILE A 232 1.44 5.58 14.17
C ILE A 232 2.07 4.57 15.15
N ASP A 233 1.25 3.71 15.76
CA ASP A 233 1.74 2.57 16.53
C ASP A 233 2.12 1.45 15.54
N PRO A 234 3.42 1.15 15.34
CA PRO A 234 3.84 0.14 14.39
C PRO A 234 3.45 -1.28 14.78
N GLU A 235 3.06 -1.54 16.02
CA GLU A 235 2.62 -2.85 16.50
C GLU A 235 1.10 -3.05 16.42
N LYS A 236 0.36 -1.95 16.39
CA LYS A 236 -1.09 -1.97 16.13
C LYS A 236 -1.33 -1.45 14.74
N ASN A 237 -1.29 -2.31 13.74
CA ASN A 237 -1.58 -2.02 12.33
C ASN A 237 -2.99 -1.42 12.09
N ASN A 238 -3.39 -0.49 12.93
CA ASN A 238 -4.63 0.26 12.79
C ASN A 238 -4.36 1.51 11.96
N VAL A 239 -4.47 1.37 10.66
CA VAL A 239 -4.58 2.53 9.77
C VAL A 239 -5.93 3.16 9.98
N LEU A 240 -5.99 4.20 10.81
CA LEU A 240 -7.14 5.07 10.85
C LEU A 240 -7.11 5.97 9.60
N LEU A 241 -8.13 5.86 8.77
CA LEU A 241 -8.40 6.83 7.71
C LEU A 241 -8.63 8.19 8.36
N TYR A 242 -7.65 9.07 8.30
CA TYR A 242 -7.78 10.43 8.80
C TYR A 242 -8.19 11.34 7.64
N CYS A 243 -9.42 11.84 7.66
CA CYS A 243 -9.86 12.90 6.77
C CYS A 243 -9.51 14.25 7.41
N PHE A 244 -8.57 14.98 6.84
CA PHE A 244 -8.16 16.31 7.32
C PHE A 244 -9.26 17.37 7.18
N GLU A 245 -10.30 17.13 6.39
CA GLU A 245 -11.40 18.06 6.10
C GLU A 245 -12.73 17.65 6.75
N CYS A 246 -12.79 16.50 7.43
CA CYS A 246 -14.00 16.02 8.08
C CYS A 246 -14.06 16.47 9.54
N GLU A 247 -14.34 17.74 9.81
CA GLU A 247 -14.87 18.15 11.12
C GLU A 247 -16.35 17.74 11.18
N VAL A 248 -16.63 16.66 11.91
CA VAL A 248 -17.99 16.34 12.31
C VAL A 248 -18.38 17.34 13.40
N LYS A 249 -19.28 18.27 13.04
CA LYS A 249 -19.96 19.14 14.01
C LYS A 249 -20.96 18.35 14.83
#